data_c3013542df1ed5819fb28af051116198
#
_entry.id   c3013542df1ed5819fb28af051116198
#
_cell.length_a   1.000
_cell.length_b   1.000
_cell.length_c   1.000
_cell.angle_alpha   90.00
_cell.angle_beta   90.00
_cell.angle_gamma   90.00
#
_symmetry.space_group_name_H-M   'P 1'
#
loop_
_entity.id
_entity.type
_entity.pdbx_description
1 polymer ?
#
loop_
_entity_poly.entity_id
_entity_poly.type
_entity_poly.pdbx_seq_one_letter_code
_entity_poly.pdbx_strand_id
1 'polypeptide(L)'
;MDAYIADPLCGFSFRCAAYRDLFEGLDEVSRKTWSDAVPDVPIYVLAGDADPVGNFGRGPRRVCNNLIKSGKTKVFLQIYHGGRHEMHNETERDEVLRGIAAFLRGNLN
;
A
#
# COMPACT_ATOMS: atom_id res chain seq x y z
N MET A 1 11.90 10.74 -9.19
CA MET A 1 13.09 9.87 -9.32
C MET A 1 14.38 10.60 -8.93
N ASP A 2 14.55 11.83 -9.34
CA ASP A 2 15.79 12.60 -9.08
C ASP A 2 16.05 12.85 -7.58
N ALA A 3 14.99 13.10 -6.80
CA ALA A 3 15.11 13.26 -5.35
C ALA A 3 15.60 11.97 -4.65
N TYR A 4 15.17 10.80 -5.11
CA TYR A 4 15.64 9.51 -4.60
C TYR A 4 17.13 9.29 -4.90
N ILE A 5 17.55 9.59 -6.14
CA ILE A 5 18.95 9.42 -6.57
C ILE A 5 19.88 10.37 -5.80
N ALA A 6 19.41 11.57 -5.49
CA ALA A 6 20.18 12.58 -4.76
C ALA A 6 20.25 12.33 -3.24
N ASP A 7 19.38 11.48 -2.69
CA ASP A 7 19.32 11.22 -1.26
C ASP A 7 20.38 10.19 -0.84
N PRO A 8 21.35 10.56 0.05
CA PRO A 8 22.40 9.63 0.49
C PRO A 8 21.87 8.46 1.31
N LEU A 9 20.63 8.54 1.84
CA LEU A 9 19.98 7.46 2.59
C LEU A 9 19.26 6.45 1.68
N CYS A 10 19.21 6.72 0.38
CA CYS A 10 18.56 5.87 -0.62
C CYS A 10 19.60 5.20 -1.54
N GLY A 11 19.20 4.12 -2.20
CA GLY A 11 19.99 3.50 -3.26
C GLY A 11 21.19 2.68 -2.80
N PHE A 12 21.30 2.33 -1.52
CA PHE A 12 22.37 1.48 -1.02
C PHE A 12 22.04 -0.03 -1.19
N SER A 13 23.07 -0.85 -1.29
CA SER A 13 22.93 -2.31 -1.42
C SER A 13 22.66 -2.96 -0.07
N PHE A 14 21.73 -3.91 -0.04
CA PHE A 14 21.47 -4.75 1.12
C PHE A 14 22.54 -5.84 1.30
N ARG A 15 22.80 -6.19 2.54
CA ARG A 15 23.55 -7.43 2.87
C ARG A 15 22.66 -8.65 2.70
N CYS A 16 23.28 -9.84 2.54
CA CYS A 16 22.55 -11.11 2.37
C CYS A 16 21.51 -11.36 3.49
N ALA A 17 21.85 -11.03 4.73
CA ALA A 17 20.92 -11.18 5.85
C ALA A 17 19.67 -10.29 5.69
N ALA A 18 19.82 -9.06 5.21
CA ALA A 18 18.68 -8.17 4.95
C ALA A 18 17.78 -8.68 3.83
N TYR A 19 18.36 -9.23 2.76
CA TYR A 19 17.58 -9.89 1.70
C TYR A 19 16.82 -11.11 2.21
N ARG A 20 17.47 -11.96 3.02
CA ARG A 20 16.81 -13.11 3.65
C ARG A 20 15.60 -12.65 4.47
N ASP A 21 15.77 -11.67 5.34
CA ASP A 21 14.71 -11.16 6.20
C ASP A 21 13.56 -10.54 5.38
N LEU A 22 13.88 -9.82 4.30
CA LEU A 22 12.90 -9.30 3.36
C LEU A 22 12.07 -10.42 2.71
N PHE A 23 12.73 -11.46 2.18
CA PHE A 23 12.04 -12.55 1.51
C PHE A 23 11.24 -13.43 2.47
N GLU A 24 11.71 -13.65 3.69
CA GLU A 24 10.95 -14.32 4.75
C GLU A 24 9.68 -13.56 5.08
N GLY A 25 9.77 -12.22 5.24
CA GLY A 25 8.62 -11.35 5.47
C GLY A 25 7.63 -11.37 4.30
N LEU A 26 8.13 -11.31 3.06
CA LEU A 26 7.29 -11.40 1.87
C LEU A 26 6.57 -12.75 1.76
N ASP A 27 7.24 -13.86 2.08
CA ASP A 27 6.63 -15.19 2.12
C ASP A 27 5.48 -15.23 3.13
N GLU A 28 5.70 -14.72 4.33
CA GLU A 28 4.72 -14.70 5.40
C GLU A 28 3.47 -13.89 5.01
N VAL A 29 3.65 -12.66 4.49
CA VAL A 29 2.51 -11.79 4.13
C VAL A 29 1.83 -12.20 2.82
N SER A 30 2.43 -13.08 2.03
CA SER A 30 1.87 -13.58 0.77
C SER A 30 1.08 -14.88 0.92
N ARG A 31 0.99 -15.45 2.10
CA ARG A 31 0.21 -16.67 2.36
C ARG A 31 -1.27 -16.42 2.08
N LYS A 32 -1.98 -17.45 1.59
CA LYS A 32 -3.41 -17.33 1.24
C LYS A 32 -4.30 -16.90 2.42
N THR A 33 -3.85 -17.15 3.66
CA THR A 33 -4.57 -16.85 4.90
C THR A 33 -4.15 -15.54 5.56
N TRP A 34 -3.32 -14.72 4.90
CA TRP A 34 -2.80 -13.48 5.49
C TRP A 34 -3.91 -12.56 6.00
N SER A 35 -5.01 -12.47 5.26
CA SER A 35 -6.14 -11.58 5.59
C SER A 35 -6.94 -12.03 6.81
N ASP A 36 -6.89 -13.30 7.15
CA ASP A 36 -7.58 -13.84 8.34
C ASP A 36 -6.97 -13.31 9.64
N ALA A 37 -5.66 -13.07 9.63
CA ALA A 37 -4.94 -12.54 10.79
C ALA A 37 -5.11 -11.03 10.99
N VAL A 38 -5.64 -10.31 10.01
CA VAL A 38 -5.89 -8.87 10.10
C VAL A 38 -7.08 -8.60 11.01
N PRO A 39 -6.98 -7.72 12.02
CA PRO A 39 -8.12 -7.38 12.86
C PRO A 39 -9.20 -6.62 12.06
N ASP A 40 -10.45 -6.68 12.52
CA ASP A 40 -11.56 -5.94 11.89
C ASP A 40 -11.55 -4.47 12.31
N VAL A 41 -10.64 -3.73 11.74
CA VAL A 41 -10.48 -2.29 11.90
C VAL A 41 -10.74 -1.59 10.57
N PRO A 42 -11.02 -0.28 10.56
CA PRO A 42 -11.10 0.48 9.31
C PRO A 42 -9.79 0.42 8.52
N ILE A 43 -9.87 0.00 7.27
CA ILE A 43 -8.72 -0.16 6.38
C ILE A 43 -8.94 0.69 5.13
N TYR A 44 -7.98 1.54 4.83
CA TYR A 44 -7.98 2.37 3.64
C TYR A 44 -6.83 1.95 2.73
N VAL A 45 -7.16 1.41 1.57
CA VAL A 45 -6.21 1.03 0.53
C VAL A 45 -6.24 2.10 -0.56
N LEU A 46 -5.09 2.70 -0.81
CA LEU A 46 -4.95 3.67 -1.89
C LEU A 46 -3.82 3.25 -2.83
N ALA A 47 -4.00 3.50 -4.10
CA ALA A 47 -3.01 3.16 -5.12
C ALA A 47 -3.23 3.98 -6.39
N GLY A 48 -2.21 4.03 -7.24
CA GLY A 48 -2.32 4.58 -8.58
C GLY A 48 -2.52 3.49 -9.63
N ASP A 49 -3.29 3.77 -10.66
CA ASP A 49 -3.51 2.82 -11.76
C ASP A 49 -2.35 2.75 -12.76
N ALA A 50 -1.38 3.65 -12.65
CA ALA A 50 -0.14 3.63 -13.43
C ALA A 50 1.04 2.99 -12.66
N ASP A 51 0.79 2.40 -11.49
CA ASP A 51 1.81 1.73 -10.68
C ASP A 51 2.02 0.28 -11.11
N PRO A 52 3.17 -0.06 -11.72
CA PRO A 52 3.46 -1.43 -12.13
C PRO A 52 3.68 -2.38 -10.93
N VAL A 53 4.12 -1.88 -9.78
CA VAL A 53 4.31 -2.68 -8.56
C VAL A 53 2.97 -3.21 -8.05
N GLY A 54 1.93 -2.38 -8.11
CA GLY A 54 0.56 -2.77 -7.80
C GLY A 54 -0.19 -3.45 -8.95
N ASN A 55 0.51 -3.84 -10.02
CA ASN A 55 -0.06 -4.40 -11.22
C ASN A 55 -1.21 -3.54 -11.79
N PHE A 56 -0.95 -2.24 -11.89
CA PHE A 56 -1.88 -1.25 -12.46
C PHE A 56 -3.27 -1.25 -11.80
N GLY A 57 -3.29 -1.32 -10.48
CA GLY A 57 -4.50 -1.32 -9.65
C GLY A 57 -5.10 -2.70 -9.37
N ARG A 58 -4.65 -3.76 -10.02
CA ARG A 58 -5.17 -5.13 -9.78
C ARG A 58 -4.74 -5.69 -8.43
N GLY A 59 -3.50 -5.43 -8.02
CA GLY A 59 -2.97 -5.85 -6.71
C GLY A 59 -3.78 -5.29 -5.56
N PRO A 60 -3.96 -3.96 -5.44
CA PRO A 60 -4.80 -3.34 -4.42
C PRO A 60 -6.24 -3.84 -4.40
N ARG A 61 -6.84 -4.06 -5.56
CA ARG A 61 -8.20 -4.64 -5.64
C ARG A 61 -8.24 -6.06 -5.09
N ARG A 62 -7.23 -6.88 -5.37
CA ARG A 62 -7.12 -8.24 -4.81
C ARG A 62 -6.99 -8.20 -3.29
N VAL A 63 -6.16 -7.28 -2.75
CA VAL A 63 -6.01 -7.07 -1.30
C VAL A 63 -7.36 -6.76 -0.66
N CYS A 64 -8.11 -5.80 -1.20
CA CYS A 64 -9.44 -5.46 -0.70
C CYS A 64 -10.41 -6.65 -0.76
N ASN A 65 -10.43 -7.39 -1.88
CA ASN A 65 -11.29 -8.56 -2.02
C ASN A 65 -10.98 -9.64 -1.00
N ASN A 66 -9.69 -9.90 -0.72
CA ASN A 66 -9.27 -10.87 0.28
C ASN A 66 -9.71 -10.45 1.69
N LEU A 67 -9.56 -9.17 2.03
CA LEU A 67 -10.02 -8.63 3.31
C LEU A 67 -11.53 -8.77 3.47
N ILE A 68 -12.31 -8.43 2.45
CA ILE A 68 -13.78 -8.57 2.47
C ILE A 68 -14.18 -10.03 2.61
N LYS A 69 -13.56 -10.95 1.89
CA LYS A 69 -13.81 -12.39 1.99
C LYS A 69 -13.48 -12.95 3.38
N SER A 70 -12.50 -12.35 4.07
CA SER A 70 -12.14 -12.70 5.46
C SER A 70 -13.08 -12.08 6.51
N GLY A 71 -14.14 -11.39 6.09
CA GLY A 71 -15.14 -10.82 6.98
C GLY A 71 -14.82 -9.43 7.50
N LYS A 72 -13.84 -8.72 6.92
CA LYS A 72 -13.56 -7.32 7.29
C LYS A 72 -14.67 -6.42 6.78
N THR A 73 -15.24 -5.59 7.66
CA THR A 73 -16.47 -4.84 7.39
C THR A 73 -16.22 -3.41 6.91
N LYS A 74 -15.04 -2.85 7.16
CA LYS A 74 -14.70 -1.45 6.89
C LYS A 74 -13.47 -1.34 6.00
N VAL A 75 -13.58 -1.84 4.78
CA VAL A 75 -12.50 -1.80 3.78
C VAL A 75 -12.85 -0.77 2.70
N PHE A 76 -11.97 0.20 2.49
CA PHE A 76 -12.14 1.28 1.52
C PHE A 76 -11.00 1.25 0.52
N LEU A 77 -11.33 1.38 -0.76
CA LEU A 77 -10.36 1.42 -1.85
C LEU A 77 -10.50 2.72 -2.63
N GLN A 78 -9.37 3.40 -2.82
CA GLN A 78 -9.25 4.54 -3.71
C GLN A 78 -8.15 4.31 -4.73
N ILE A 79 -8.51 4.33 -6.01
CA ILE A 79 -7.56 4.28 -7.13
C ILE A 79 -7.46 5.66 -7.75
N TYR A 80 -6.25 6.20 -7.84
CA TYR A 80 -5.97 7.49 -8.47
C TYR A 80 -5.51 7.26 -9.92
N HIS A 81 -6.22 7.88 -10.85
CA HIS A 81 -5.89 7.77 -12.27
C HIS A 81 -4.53 8.44 -12.59
N GLY A 82 -3.66 7.71 -13.27
CA GLY A 82 -2.32 8.18 -13.62
C GLY A 82 -1.32 8.20 -12.46
N GLY A 83 -1.75 7.90 -11.25
CA GLY A 83 -0.86 7.81 -10.09
C GLY A 83 0.06 6.59 -10.14
N ARG A 84 1.27 6.74 -9.59
CA ARG A 84 2.27 5.68 -9.50
C ARG A 84 2.43 5.18 -8.08
N HIS A 85 3.59 4.64 -7.71
CA HIS A 85 3.78 3.90 -6.46
C HIS A 85 3.75 4.79 -5.21
N GLU A 86 4.40 5.93 -5.26
CA GLU A 86 4.49 6.85 -4.12
C GLU A 86 3.42 7.96 -4.23
N MET A 87 2.18 7.62 -3.93
CA MET A 87 1.03 8.52 -4.09
C MET A 87 1.17 9.85 -3.36
N HIS A 88 1.81 9.86 -2.19
CA HIS A 88 2.06 11.07 -1.41
C HIS A 88 3.13 11.99 -2.02
N ASN A 89 3.85 11.53 -3.03
CA ASN A 89 4.89 12.28 -3.77
C ASN A 89 4.50 12.57 -5.23
N GLU A 90 3.28 12.20 -5.65
CA GLU A 90 2.77 12.45 -7.00
C GLU A 90 2.21 13.88 -7.15
N THR A 91 1.84 14.23 -8.37
CA THR A 91 1.25 15.56 -8.70
C THR A 91 -0.07 15.82 -7.98
N GLU A 92 -0.85 14.78 -7.73
CA GLU A 92 -2.12 14.83 -6.99
C GLU A 92 -1.95 14.67 -5.48
N ARG A 93 -0.75 14.86 -4.98
CA ARG A 93 -0.38 14.69 -3.57
C ARG A 93 -1.37 15.33 -2.59
N ASP A 94 -1.81 16.55 -2.86
CA ASP A 94 -2.73 17.28 -1.96
C ASP A 94 -4.11 16.62 -1.90
N GLU A 95 -4.58 16.07 -3.01
CA GLU A 95 -5.82 15.28 -3.05
C GLU A 95 -5.68 13.97 -2.27
N VAL A 96 -4.57 13.27 -2.45
CA VAL A 96 -4.24 12.05 -1.72
C VAL A 96 -4.21 12.30 -0.21
N LEU A 97 -3.52 13.34 0.22
CA LEU A 97 -3.41 13.70 1.64
C LEU A 97 -4.76 14.11 2.23
N ARG A 98 -5.59 14.82 1.48
CA ARG A 98 -6.97 15.13 1.89
C ARG A 98 -7.81 13.88 2.06
N GLY A 99 -7.69 12.92 1.15
CA GLY A 99 -8.37 11.62 1.23
C GLY A 99 -7.97 10.82 2.48
N ILE A 100 -6.68 10.75 2.76
CA ILE A 100 -6.15 10.10 3.98
C ILE A 100 -6.68 10.81 5.24
N ALA A 101 -6.61 12.13 5.29
CA ALA A 101 -7.09 12.90 6.43
C ALA A 101 -8.59 12.74 6.65
N ALA A 102 -9.38 12.70 5.57
CA ALA A 102 -10.82 12.47 5.65
C ALA A 102 -11.14 11.07 6.20
N PHE A 103 -10.44 10.04 5.73
CA PHE A 103 -10.58 8.68 6.24
C PHE A 103 -10.27 8.61 7.74
N LEU A 104 -9.15 9.19 8.17
CA LEU A 104 -8.77 9.20 9.58
C LEU A 104 -9.81 9.91 10.43
N ARG A 105 -10.26 11.10 10.04
CA ARG A 105 -11.28 11.86 10.79
C ARG A 105 -12.61 11.11 10.88
N GLY A 106 -13.00 10.40 9.84
CA GLY A 106 -14.24 9.63 9.83
C GLY A 106 -14.20 8.35 10.67
N ASN A 107 -13.01 7.85 11.03
CA ASN A 107 -12.82 6.57 11.70
C ASN A 107 -12.09 6.67 13.06
N LEU A 108 -11.68 7.85 13.46
CA LEU A 108 -11.14 8.14 14.80
C LEU A 108 -12.25 8.76 15.66
N ASN A 109 -12.54 8.13 16.75
CA ASN A 109 -13.50 8.62 17.78
C ASN A 109 -12.73 9.01 19.03
#